data_0359b7cc10ce97c5e18a4a7001147c4e
#
_entry.id   0359b7cc10ce97c5e18a4a7001147c4e
#
_cell.length_a   1.000
_cell.length_b   1.000
_cell.length_c   1.000
_cell.angle_alpha   90.00
_cell.angle_beta   90.00
_cell.angle_gamma   90.00
#
_symmetry.space_group_name_H-M   'P 1'
#
loop_
_entity.id
_entity.type
_entity.pdbx_description
1 polymer ?
#
loop_
_entity_poly.entity_id
_entity_poly.type
_entity_poly.pdbx_seq_one_letter_code
_entity_poly.pdbx_strand_id
1 'polypeptide(L)'
;MENFNILCSGGVVEEDLVKDGWTEIIRNLISMANYRGENTNWDEVPKLMEIADFQKMEQIRNRAAELVNDPKTAESLKPYYRQFCKRPCFHDSYLQTFNRPSVELVDTKGKGVERITENGVIADGKEYEVDCIIFATGFEVGTSYVRRSGYDVTGTHLSLIHI
;
A
#
# COMPACT_ATOMS: atom_id res chain seq x y z
N MET A 1 -15.14 12.62 12.56
CA MET A 1 -14.55 11.54 13.42
C MET A 1 -15.56 10.42 13.65
N GLU A 2 -16.75 10.70 14.15
CA GLU A 2 -17.77 9.69 14.42
C GLU A 2 -18.16 8.87 13.17
N ASN A 3 -18.46 9.51 12.06
CA ASN A 3 -18.78 8.88 10.78
C ASN A 3 -17.65 7.93 10.31
N PHE A 4 -16.38 8.34 10.43
CA PHE A 4 -15.23 7.49 10.13
C PHE A 4 -15.17 6.25 11.03
N ASN A 5 -15.36 6.42 12.35
CA ASN A 5 -15.33 5.30 13.30
C ASN A 5 -16.46 4.29 13.04
N ILE A 6 -17.67 4.77 12.72
CA ILE A 6 -18.79 3.91 12.37
C ILE A 6 -18.47 3.11 11.11
N LEU A 7 -17.98 3.76 10.06
CA LEU A 7 -17.64 3.09 8.79
C LEU A 7 -16.50 2.07 8.97
N CYS A 8 -15.45 2.42 9.73
CA CYS A 8 -14.33 1.51 9.98
C CYS A 8 -14.71 0.30 10.84
N SER A 9 -15.73 0.43 11.71
CA SER A 9 -16.25 -0.69 12.50
C SER A 9 -17.32 -1.52 11.76
N GLY A 10 -17.61 -1.18 10.51
CA GLY A 10 -18.61 -1.88 9.72
C GLY A 10 -20.06 -1.42 9.97
N GLY A 11 -20.24 -0.29 10.63
CA GLY A 11 -21.56 0.30 10.85
C GLY A 11 -22.11 0.99 9.59
N VAL A 12 -23.42 1.17 9.56
CA VAL A 12 -24.12 1.89 8.49
C VAL A 12 -24.34 3.33 8.90
N VAL A 13 -24.05 4.26 8.00
CA VAL A 13 -24.31 5.68 8.16
C VAL A 13 -25.30 6.15 7.12
N GLU A 14 -26.09 7.18 7.45
CA GLU A 14 -27.05 7.77 6.53
C GLU A 14 -26.34 8.43 5.33
N GLU A 15 -25.24 9.13 5.59
CA GLU A 15 -24.39 9.73 4.59
C GLU A 15 -22.92 9.41 4.88
N ASP A 16 -22.19 8.88 3.89
CA ASP A 16 -20.75 8.68 3.97
C ASP A 16 -20.02 10.00 3.77
N LEU A 17 -19.60 10.62 4.87
CA LEU A 17 -18.84 11.87 4.87
C LEU A 17 -17.35 11.66 4.66
N VAL A 18 -16.87 10.42 4.68
CA VAL A 18 -15.44 10.09 4.53
C VAL A 18 -15.07 9.89 3.07
N LYS A 19 -15.81 9.07 2.36
CA LYS A 19 -15.68 8.78 0.91
C LYS A 19 -14.24 8.52 0.47
N ASP A 20 -13.48 7.77 1.27
CA ASP A 20 -12.09 7.47 0.99
C ASP A 20 -11.83 5.99 0.70
N GLY A 21 -10.61 5.68 0.21
CA GLY A 21 -10.21 4.32 -0.12
C GLY A 21 -10.02 3.41 1.10
N TRP A 22 -9.93 3.95 2.33
CA TRP A 22 -9.83 3.17 3.55
C TRP A 22 -11.17 2.54 3.94
N THR A 23 -12.24 3.31 3.79
CA THR A 23 -13.59 2.88 4.18
C THR A 23 -14.32 2.17 3.06
N GLU A 24 -13.92 2.36 1.80
CA GLU A 24 -14.58 1.80 0.63
C GLU A 24 -14.60 0.26 0.62
N ILE A 25 -13.49 -0.39 0.95
CA ILE A 25 -13.43 -1.86 0.99
C ILE A 25 -14.36 -2.43 2.07
N ILE A 26 -14.41 -1.79 3.23
CA ILE A 26 -15.28 -2.19 4.34
C ILE A 26 -16.75 -2.03 3.92
N ARG A 27 -17.09 -0.91 3.31
CA ARG A 27 -18.42 -0.64 2.78
C ARG A 27 -18.83 -1.67 1.70
N ASN A 28 -17.95 -1.99 0.76
CA ASN A 28 -18.20 -2.98 -0.26
C ASN A 28 -18.40 -4.37 0.34
N LEU A 29 -17.63 -4.75 1.34
CA LEU A 29 -17.78 -6.00 2.07
C LEU A 29 -19.16 -6.08 2.76
N ILE A 30 -19.56 -5.02 3.46
CA ILE A 30 -20.86 -4.94 4.15
C ILE A 30 -22.00 -5.00 3.14
N SER A 31 -21.88 -4.28 2.02
CA SER A 31 -22.88 -4.31 0.96
C SER A 31 -23.05 -5.72 0.37
N MET A 32 -21.96 -6.45 0.16
CA MET A 32 -21.98 -7.84 -0.28
C MET A 32 -22.61 -8.78 0.75
N ALA A 33 -22.30 -8.58 2.04
CA ALA A 33 -22.87 -9.35 3.14
C ALA A 33 -24.38 -9.08 3.27
N ASN A 34 -24.81 -7.83 3.21
CA ASN A 34 -26.21 -7.43 3.30
C ASN A 34 -27.05 -7.92 2.11
N TYR A 35 -26.47 -7.98 0.91
CA TYR A 35 -27.15 -8.53 -0.26
C TYR A 35 -27.52 -10.01 -0.09
N ARG A 36 -26.77 -10.77 0.73
CA ARG A 36 -27.06 -12.18 1.04
C ARG A 36 -28.05 -12.39 2.20
N GLY A 37 -28.50 -11.33 2.88
CA GLY A 37 -29.48 -11.35 3.97
C GLY A 37 -28.93 -11.85 5.32
N GLU A 38 -29.84 -12.14 6.26
CA GLU A 38 -29.52 -12.53 7.65
C GLU A 38 -28.73 -13.86 7.78
N ASN A 39 -28.57 -14.61 6.69
CA ASN A 39 -27.87 -15.90 6.65
C ASN A 39 -26.42 -15.77 6.13
N THR A 40 -25.72 -14.70 6.44
CA THR A 40 -24.29 -14.59 6.09
C THR A 40 -23.50 -15.70 6.78
N ASN A 41 -23.03 -16.66 6.02
CA ASN A 41 -22.13 -17.70 6.52
C ASN A 41 -20.74 -17.07 6.78
N TRP A 42 -20.32 -17.07 8.03
CA TRP A 42 -19.02 -16.50 8.43
C TRP A 42 -17.83 -17.17 7.73
N ASP A 43 -17.95 -18.40 7.30
CA ASP A 43 -16.94 -19.12 6.52
C ASP A 43 -16.73 -18.53 5.11
N GLU A 44 -17.68 -17.75 4.62
CA GLU A 44 -17.59 -17.08 3.31
C GLU A 44 -16.98 -15.67 3.39
N VAL A 45 -16.90 -15.07 4.58
CA VAL A 45 -16.38 -13.71 4.77
C VAL A 45 -14.96 -13.54 4.19
N PRO A 46 -14.00 -14.45 4.38
CA PRO A 46 -12.68 -14.33 3.78
C PRO A 46 -12.72 -14.23 2.25
N LYS A 47 -13.62 -14.98 1.60
CA LYS A 47 -13.80 -14.95 0.15
C LYS A 47 -14.45 -13.64 -0.33
N LEU A 48 -15.40 -13.11 0.43
CA LEU A 48 -15.99 -11.79 0.14
C LEU A 48 -14.97 -10.66 0.29
N MET A 49 -14.12 -10.75 1.31
CA MET A 49 -13.00 -9.81 1.49
C MET A 49 -12.02 -9.87 0.32
N GLU A 50 -11.72 -11.04 -0.18
CA GLU A 50 -10.84 -11.20 -1.35
C GLU A 50 -11.44 -10.60 -2.62
N ILE A 51 -12.74 -10.77 -2.84
CA ILE A 51 -13.44 -10.16 -3.97
C ILE A 51 -13.47 -8.63 -3.86
N ALA A 52 -13.78 -8.09 -2.68
CA ALA A 52 -13.79 -6.65 -2.43
C ALA A 52 -12.40 -6.03 -2.63
N ASP A 53 -11.35 -6.69 -2.11
CA ASP A 53 -9.95 -6.30 -2.32
C ASP A 53 -9.59 -6.31 -3.81
N PHE A 54 -9.91 -7.38 -4.53
CA PHE A 54 -9.65 -7.50 -5.95
C PHE A 54 -10.30 -6.37 -6.75
N GLN A 55 -11.57 -6.07 -6.48
CA GLN A 55 -12.29 -4.97 -7.15
C GLN A 55 -11.60 -3.62 -6.91
N LYS A 56 -11.19 -3.35 -5.68
CA LYS A 56 -10.47 -2.10 -5.35
C LYS A 56 -9.12 -2.02 -6.00
N MET A 57 -8.34 -3.10 -5.95
CA MET A 57 -7.02 -3.14 -6.56
C MET A 57 -7.09 -3.03 -8.08
N GLU A 58 -8.16 -3.54 -8.72
CA GLU A 58 -8.38 -3.37 -10.16
C GLU A 58 -8.67 -1.91 -10.53
N GLN A 59 -9.46 -1.19 -9.72
CA GLN A 59 -9.67 0.25 -9.91
C GLN A 59 -8.34 1.03 -9.84
N ILE A 60 -7.47 0.68 -8.88
CA ILE A 60 -6.15 1.32 -8.73
C ILE A 60 -5.25 1.02 -9.94
N ARG A 61 -5.24 -0.22 -10.45
CA ARG A 61 -4.48 -0.59 -11.66
C ARG A 61 -5.00 0.13 -12.91
N ASN A 62 -6.32 0.23 -13.06
CA ASN A 62 -6.94 0.98 -14.16
C ASN A 62 -6.59 2.46 -14.09
N ARG A 63 -6.60 3.07 -12.90
CA ARG A 63 -6.18 4.46 -12.70
C ARG A 63 -4.72 4.68 -13.15
N ALA A 64 -3.81 3.74 -12.88
CA ALA A 64 -2.43 3.83 -13.37
C ALA A 64 -2.37 3.80 -14.91
N ALA A 65 -3.16 2.92 -15.56
CA ALA A 65 -3.23 2.84 -17.01
C ALA A 65 -3.88 4.08 -17.67
N GLU A 66 -4.81 4.74 -16.99
CA GLU A 66 -5.48 5.95 -17.49
C GLU A 66 -4.61 7.21 -17.39
N LEU A 67 -3.80 7.31 -16.33
CA LEU A 67 -3.07 8.54 -16.02
C LEU A 67 -1.63 8.55 -16.52
N VAL A 68 -1.04 7.39 -16.82
CA VAL A 68 0.34 7.27 -17.31
C VAL A 68 0.34 6.96 -18.81
N ASN A 69 0.94 7.84 -19.60
CA ASN A 69 0.89 7.79 -21.06
C ASN A 69 1.65 6.61 -21.67
N ASP A 70 2.82 6.27 -21.10
CA ASP A 70 3.61 5.12 -21.56
C ASP A 70 3.06 3.81 -20.97
N PRO A 71 2.58 2.86 -21.80
CA PRO A 71 1.97 1.62 -21.30
C PRO A 71 2.93 0.75 -20.49
N LYS A 72 4.23 0.77 -20.78
CA LYS A 72 5.23 -0.01 -20.05
C LYS A 72 5.45 0.55 -18.64
N THR A 73 5.58 1.86 -18.54
CA THR A 73 5.67 2.57 -17.26
C THR A 73 4.39 2.39 -16.46
N ALA A 74 3.21 2.52 -17.08
CA ALA A 74 1.93 2.28 -16.45
C ALA A 74 1.84 0.87 -15.85
N GLU A 75 2.26 -0.15 -16.60
CA GLU A 75 2.26 -1.54 -16.13
C GLU A 75 3.18 -1.75 -14.93
N SER A 76 4.38 -1.17 -14.94
CA SER A 76 5.33 -1.24 -13.83
C SER A 76 4.85 -0.54 -12.56
N LEU A 77 3.91 0.40 -12.68
CA LEU A 77 3.30 1.12 -11.56
C LEU A 77 2.06 0.43 -10.99
N LYS A 78 1.54 -0.62 -11.63
CA LYS A 78 0.36 -1.34 -11.15
C LYS A 78 0.69 -2.20 -9.94
N PRO A 79 -0.05 -2.06 -8.82
CA PRO A 79 0.14 -2.92 -7.64
C PRO A 79 -0.55 -4.28 -7.84
N TYR A 80 0.21 -5.37 -7.72
CA TYR A 80 -0.28 -6.75 -7.79
C TYR A 80 -0.29 -7.46 -6.42
N TYR A 81 -0.47 -6.70 -5.35
CA TYR A 81 -0.61 -7.17 -3.98
C TYR A 81 -1.95 -6.72 -3.40
N ARG A 82 -2.38 -7.30 -2.28
CA ARG A 82 -3.61 -6.89 -1.58
C ARG A 82 -3.47 -5.48 -1.00
N GLN A 83 -4.55 -4.71 -0.98
CA GLN A 83 -4.56 -3.30 -0.58
C GLN A 83 -3.86 -3.03 0.76
N PHE A 84 -4.11 -3.86 1.77
CA PHE A 84 -3.54 -3.66 3.11
C PHE A 84 -2.20 -4.37 3.35
N CYS A 85 -1.61 -5.02 2.35
CA CYS A 85 -0.27 -5.57 2.46
C CYS A 85 0.81 -4.50 2.60
N LYS A 86 0.54 -3.30 2.10
CA LYS A 86 1.40 -2.12 2.24
C LYS A 86 0.55 -0.92 2.62
N ARG A 87 1.18 0.13 3.17
CA ARG A 87 0.48 1.39 3.45
C ARG A 87 0.00 2.01 2.14
N PRO A 88 -1.29 2.30 1.99
CA PRO A 88 -1.76 3.10 0.87
C PRO A 88 -1.26 4.53 1.02
N CYS A 89 -0.71 5.08 -0.07
CA CYS A 89 -0.29 6.46 -0.16
C CYS A 89 -1.21 7.19 -1.12
N PHE A 90 -1.73 8.34 -0.70
CA PHE A 90 -2.65 9.17 -1.48
C PHE A 90 -1.92 10.42 -1.96
N HIS A 91 -1.86 10.61 -3.27
CA HIS A 91 -1.26 11.77 -3.88
C HIS A 91 -1.88 12.03 -5.25
N ASP A 92 -2.33 13.28 -5.49
CA ASP A 92 -3.08 13.61 -6.70
C ASP A 92 -2.22 13.65 -7.96
N SER A 93 -0.95 13.96 -7.83
CA SER A 93 -0.04 14.19 -8.98
C SER A 93 1.05 13.11 -9.14
N TYR A 94 1.07 12.07 -8.30
CA TYR A 94 2.14 11.07 -8.34
C TYR A 94 2.23 10.35 -9.69
N LEU A 95 1.13 9.79 -10.17
CA LEU A 95 1.09 9.04 -11.42
C LEU A 95 1.41 9.92 -12.64
N GLN A 96 0.86 11.13 -12.68
CA GLN A 96 1.10 12.09 -13.77
C GLN A 96 2.56 12.56 -13.83
N THR A 97 3.30 12.46 -12.74
CA THR A 97 4.73 12.81 -12.70
C THR A 97 5.54 11.99 -13.70
N PHE A 98 5.17 10.73 -13.92
CA PHE A 98 5.83 9.84 -14.88
C PHE A 98 5.59 10.19 -16.36
N ASN A 99 4.69 11.15 -16.65
CA ASN A 99 4.50 11.69 -18.00
C ASN A 99 5.49 12.82 -18.32
N ARG A 100 6.31 13.26 -17.37
CA ARG A 100 7.30 14.31 -17.58
C ARG A 100 8.54 13.73 -18.25
N PRO A 101 9.12 14.39 -19.25
CA PRO A 101 10.32 13.91 -19.94
C PRO A 101 11.57 13.85 -19.04
N SER A 102 11.55 14.55 -17.89
CA SER A 102 12.61 14.56 -16.88
C SER A 102 12.47 13.44 -15.84
N VAL A 103 11.47 12.58 -15.95
CA VAL A 103 11.21 11.50 -14.97
C VAL A 103 11.30 10.15 -15.68
N GLU A 104 12.20 9.32 -15.22
CA GLU A 104 12.36 7.93 -15.70
C GLU A 104 12.04 6.96 -14.55
N LEU A 105 11.20 5.97 -14.82
CA LEU A 105 10.96 4.85 -13.91
C LEU A 105 11.92 3.71 -14.26
N VAL A 106 12.78 3.33 -13.34
CA VAL A 106 13.67 2.18 -13.45
C VAL A 106 13.10 1.01 -12.66
N ASP A 107 12.45 0.08 -13.34
CA ASP A 107 11.96 -1.15 -12.73
C ASP A 107 13.10 -2.18 -12.63
N THR A 108 13.61 -2.35 -11.43
CA THR A 108 14.67 -3.33 -11.13
C THR A 108 14.15 -4.76 -10.97
N LYS A 109 12.86 -5.01 -11.12
CA LYS A 109 12.20 -6.32 -10.92
C LYS A 109 12.55 -6.96 -9.57
N GLY A 110 12.63 -6.13 -8.54
CA GLY A 110 12.94 -6.56 -7.18
C GLY A 110 14.42 -6.80 -6.88
N LYS A 111 15.33 -6.63 -7.86
CA LYS A 111 16.78 -6.78 -7.63
C LYS A 111 17.40 -5.61 -6.86
N GLY A 112 16.77 -4.42 -6.94
CA GLY A 112 17.27 -3.21 -6.31
C GLY A 112 18.42 -2.55 -7.07
N VAL A 113 19.08 -1.60 -6.39
CA VAL A 113 20.31 -0.96 -6.87
C VAL A 113 21.49 -1.89 -6.63
N GLU A 114 22.32 -2.12 -7.65
CA GLU A 114 23.46 -3.03 -7.57
C GLU A 114 24.61 -2.42 -6.77
N ARG A 115 24.92 -1.15 -7.04
CA ARG A 115 25.92 -0.39 -6.31
C ARG A 115 25.77 1.12 -6.51
N ILE A 116 26.35 1.88 -5.63
CA ILE A 116 26.52 3.33 -5.74
C ILE A 116 27.95 3.57 -6.24
N THR A 117 28.12 4.49 -7.17
CA THR A 117 29.40 4.93 -7.73
C THR A 117 29.69 6.37 -7.29
N GLU A 118 30.84 6.91 -7.68
CA GLU A 118 31.15 8.32 -7.43
C GLU A 118 30.23 9.28 -8.19
N ASN A 119 29.66 8.83 -9.33
CA ASN A 119 28.84 9.67 -10.19
C ASN A 119 27.34 9.36 -10.11
N GLY A 120 26.95 8.25 -9.47
CA GLY A 120 25.54 7.87 -9.48
C GLY A 120 25.23 6.48 -8.94
N VAL A 121 24.30 5.79 -9.59
CA VAL A 121 23.84 4.47 -9.19
C VAL A 121 23.80 3.50 -10.38
N ILE A 122 24.11 2.22 -10.13
CA ILE A 122 23.97 1.16 -11.12
C ILE A 122 22.75 0.31 -10.80
N ALA A 123 21.87 0.18 -11.79
CA ALA A 123 20.70 -0.67 -11.72
C ALA A 123 20.50 -1.37 -13.08
N ASP A 124 20.27 -2.68 -13.03
CA ASP A 124 20.12 -3.57 -14.21
C ASP A 124 21.26 -3.40 -15.23
N GLY A 125 22.51 -3.28 -14.70
CA GLY A 125 23.74 -3.13 -15.49
C GLY A 125 23.95 -1.75 -16.13
N LYS A 126 23.05 -0.79 -15.95
CA LYS A 126 23.16 0.58 -16.46
C LYS A 126 23.51 1.55 -15.34
N GLU A 127 24.45 2.47 -15.60
CA GLU A 127 24.76 3.56 -14.69
C GLU A 127 23.85 4.76 -14.96
N TYR A 128 23.27 5.30 -13.89
CA TYR A 128 22.47 6.51 -13.88
C TYR A 128 23.24 7.58 -13.10
N GLU A 129 23.68 8.61 -13.80
CA GLU A 129 24.35 9.77 -13.20
C GLU A 129 23.34 10.61 -12.44
N VAL A 130 23.63 10.92 -11.17
CA VAL A 130 22.73 11.70 -10.30
C VAL A 130 23.54 12.57 -9.34
N ASP A 131 23.04 13.77 -9.04
CA ASP A 131 23.65 14.69 -8.09
C ASP A 131 23.19 14.43 -6.64
N CYS A 132 22.09 13.70 -6.46
CA CYS A 132 21.51 13.42 -5.16
C CYS A 132 20.80 12.07 -5.16
N ILE A 133 20.96 11.31 -4.07
CA ILE A 133 20.28 10.04 -3.84
C ILE A 133 19.39 10.18 -2.61
N ILE A 134 18.08 9.90 -2.78
CA ILE A 134 17.12 9.87 -1.68
C ILE A 134 16.75 8.42 -1.38
N PHE A 135 17.11 7.92 -0.20
CA PHE A 135 16.76 6.59 0.25
C PHE A 135 15.34 6.59 0.83
N ALA A 136 14.38 6.08 0.06
CA ALA A 136 12.99 5.92 0.46
C ALA A 136 12.60 4.44 0.55
N THR A 137 13.46 3.62 1.16
CA THR A 137 13.37 2.15 1.21
C THR A 137 12.30 1.60 2.14
N GLY A 138 11.59 2.48 2.87
CA GLY A 138 10.54 2.12 3.81
C GLY A 138 11.05 1.80 5.20
N PHE A 139 10.14 1.30 6.04
CA PHE A 139 10.45 0.91 7.40
C PHE A 139 10.57 -0.61 7.52
N GLU A 140 11.47 -1.07 8.39
CA GLU A 140 11.51 -2.45 8.82
C GLU A 140 10.32 -2.73 9.76
N VAL A 141 9.29 -3.40 9.24
CA VAL A 141 8.04 -3.69 9.97
C VAL A 141 8.10 -5.11 10.56
N GLY A 142 7.57 -5.26 11.78
CA GLY A 142 7.53 -6.58 12.44
C GLY A 142 8.84 -7.05 13.06
N THR A 143 9.89 -6.23 13.03
CA THR A 143 11.15 -6.53 13.71
C THR A 143 11.00 -6.36 15.21
N SER A 144 11.48 -7.33 15.99
CA SER A 144 11.46 -7.27 17.45
C SER A 144 12.19 -6.02 17.96
N TYR A 145 11.73 -5.49 19.09
CA TYR A 145 12.32 -4.32 19.73
C TYR A 145 13.82 -4.50 20.00
N VAL A 146 14.21 -5.67 20.52
CA VAL A 146 15.59 -6.04 20.81
C VAL A 146 16.51 -5.91 19.59
N ARG A 147 16.04 -6.42 18.44
CA ARG A 147 16.79 -6.35 17.19
C ARG A 147 16.99 -4.90 16.72
N ARG A 148 15.99 -4.03 16.93
CA ARG A 148 16.06 -2.62 16.55
C ARG A 148 16.92 -1.78 17.48
N SER A 149 16.74 -1.96 18.79
CA SER A 149 17.41 -1.17 19.83
C SER A 149 18.81 -1.69 20.16
N GLY A 150 19.07 -2.98 19.93
CA GLY A 150 20.29 -3.66 20.32
C GLY A 150 20.37 -4.01 21.82
N TYR A 151 19.29 -3.82 22.58
CA TYR A 151 19.23 -4.15 24.00
C TYR A 151 17.83 -4.62 24.41
N ASP A 152 17.78 -5.46 25.45
CA ASP A 152 16.52 -5.92 26.07
C ASP A 152 16.04 -4.90 27.09
N VAL A 153 14.71 -4.70 27.15
CA VAL A 153 14.06 -3.94 28.22
C VAL A 153 13.31 -4.93 29.11
N THR A 154 13.79 -5.06 30.34
CA THR A 154 13.20 -5.97 31.32
C THR A 154 12.70 -5.16 32.52
N GLY A 155 11.44 -5.40 32.90
CA GLY A 155 10.87 -4.80 34.11
C GLY A 155 11.44 -5.39 35.40
N THR A 156 11.14 -4.79 36.54
CA THR A 156 11.63 -5.18 37.88
C THR A 156 11.31 -6.62 38.27
N HIS A 157 10.34 -7.23 37.63
CA HIS A 157 9.94 -8.63 37.83
C HIS A 157 10.27 -9.54 36.65
N LEU A 158 11.32 -9.22 35.88
CA LEU A 158 11.74 -9.93 34.66
C LEU A 158 10.67 -10.02 33.57
N SER A 159 9.65 -9.17 33.64
CA SER A 159 8.65 -9.08 32.57
C SER A 159 9.19 -8.26 31.41
N LEU A 160 9.04 -8.75 30.20
CA LEU A 160 9.28 -7.97 28.99
C LEU A 160 8.19 -6.89 28.89
N ILE A 161 8.60 -5.65 28.74
CA ILE A 161 7.66 -4.55 28.46
C ILE A 161 7.38 -4.60 26.97
N HIS A 162 6.17 -5.03 26.65
CA HIS A 162 5.63 -4.89 25.31
C HIS A 162 5.02 -3.49 25.19
N ILE A 163 5.66 -2.64 24.42
CA ILE A 163 5.13 -1.33 24.05
C ILE A 163 4.33 -1.51 22.73
#